data_95dd2291ae01ce5a16a6781b03db6b22
#
_entry.id   95dd2291ae01ce5a16a6781b03db6b22
#
_cell.length_a   1.000
_cell.length_b   1.000
_cell.length_c   1.000
_cell.angle_alpha   90.00
_cell.angle_beta   90.00
_cell.angle_gamma   90.00
#
_symmetry.space_group_name_H-M   'P 1'
#
loop_
_entity.id
_entity.type
_entity.pdbx_description
1 polymer ?
#
loop_
_entity_poly.entity_id
_entity_poly.type
_entity_poly.pdbx_seq_one_letter_code
_entity_poly.pdbx_strand_id
1 'polypeptide(L)'
;MTWFDWLIVIVPIVLLIWVSVYSRKYARGVVDFLAAGRIAGRYVMSVGDMTAGLSVITLVAGAEQYYQTGFAVSFWGAITAPVGVFMALTGYCLYRWRETRCLSMGQFLELRYGSKFFRVFCAVLRTVAEMVTNAIGPAIATNFFIYYLGLPHRITIMGINLPCYVIIVTLCLCLAMVFIWPSGRISLLITDCFQGLLSYPIFVVIVGYIILNFSWTNDIAPVMWNRVPGQSFMNPYDISQLRDFNIFALIVTLLGSVLNRAGWIGNDTSGTGRTPHEQKMAGVLGAWKNGFSYMMILLLAIVVIVFMTSPHFTHSGNKFKVTSTEIRQELSAKILDSVIPDQTVRTKVMDEIHRIPETFTAKEWEQPLSQQKNPDTPYFNAVRNTLGDTPEARYQFQKYRSLYQQMMMPSVVSKIFPVGMLGLFCLLMIMLLISSDDSRIFNASSTLMQDVVLPLFK
;
A
#
# COMPACT_ATOMS: atom_id res chain seq x y z
N MET A 1 -9.31 -9.19 -17.22
CA MET A 1 -8.78 -10.46 -16.67
C MET A 1 -9.52 -11.63 -17.33
N THR A 2 -8.78 -12.70 -17.60
CA THR A 2 -9.32 -13.93 -18.18
C THR A 2 -9.80 -14.90 -17.09
N TRP A 3 -10.49 -15.99 -17.46
CA TRP A 3 -10.87 -17.05 -16.52
C TRP A 3 -9.66 -17.68 -15.80
N PHE A 4 -8.52 -17.76 -16.51
CA PHE A 4 -7.28 -18.27 -15.95
C PHE A 4 -6.72 -17.37 -14.85
N ASP A 5 -6.78 -16.05 -15.01
CA ASP A 5 -6.39 -15.09 -13.97
C ASP A 5 -7.26 -15.25 -12.71
N TRP A 6 -8.57 -15.46 -12.89
CA TRP A 6 -9.49 -15.68 -11.78
C TRP A 6 -9.21 -16.99 -11.04
N LEU A 7 -8.81 -18.05 -11.76
CA LEU A 7 -8.42 -19.31 -11.14
C LEU A 7 -7.18 -19.12 -10.26
N ILE A 8 -6.17 -18.38 -10.74
CA ILE A 8 -4.97 -18.02 -9.97
C ILE A 8 -5.34 -17.26 -8.69
N VAL A 9 -6.37 -16.42 -8.72
CA VAL A 9 -6.82 -15.67 -7.55
C VAL A 9 -7.63 -16.53 -6.59
N ILE A 10 -8.63 -17.25 -7.10
CA ILE A 10 -9.63 -17.94 -6.27
C ILE A 10 -9.03 -19.15 -5.55
N VAL A 11 -8.20 -19.96 -6.23
CA VAL A 11 -7.67 -21.20 -5.64
C VAL A 11 -6.84 -20.95 -4.37
N PRO A 12 -5.86 -20.03 -4.36
CA PRO A 12 -5.12 -19.73 -3.13
C PRO A 12 -5.98 -19.11 -2.03
N ILE A 13 -6.95 -18.26 -2.36
CA ILE A 13 -7.85 -17.65 -1.36
C ILE A 13 -8.71 -18.73 -0.70
N VAL A 14 -9.29 -19.64 -1.47
CA VAL A 14 -10.08 -20.76 -0.93
C VAL A 14 -9.23 -21.66 -0.04
N LEU A 15 -7.99 -21.94 -0.46
CA LEU A 15 -7.04 -22.71 0.35
C LEU A 15 -6.70 -21.98 1.66
N LEU A 16 -6.48 -20.68 1.63
CA LEU A 16 -6.23 -19.87 2.83
C LEU A 16 -7.44 -19.88 3.77
N ILE A 17 -8.67 -19.74 3.26
CA ILE A 17 -9.90 -19.84 4.05
C ILE A 17 -10.00 -21.23 4.70
N TRP A 18 -9.73 -22.29 3.95
CA TRP A 18 -9.75 -23.65 4.48
C TRP A 18 -8.72 -23.83 5.60
N VAL A 19 -7.49 -23.35 5.43
CA VAL A 19 -6.43 -23.38 6.46
C VAL A 19 -6.84 -22.58 7.69
N SER A 20 -7.43 -21.40 7.51
CA SER A 20 -7.95 -20.58 8.62
C SER A 20 -9.03 -21.32 9.42
N VAL A 21 -10.03 -21.89 8.76
CA VAL A 21 -11.08 -22.67 9.42
C VAL A 21 -10.52 -23.92 10.12
N TYR A 22 -9.57 -24.62 9.49
CA TYR A 22 -8.91 -25.78 10.07
C TYR A 22 -8.11 -25.44 11.33
N SER A 23 -7.58 -24.22 11.43
CA SER A 23 -6.82 -23.74 12.59
C SER A 23 -7.67 -23.61 13.87
N ARG A 24 -9.01 -23.57 13.76
CA ARG A 24 -9.94 -23.46 14.89
C ARG A 24 -9.71 -24.50 15.99
N LYS A 25 -9.30 -25.71 15.63
CA LYS A 25 -9.05 -26.81 16.58
C LYS A 25 -7.89 -26.53 17.55
N TYR A 26 -7.03 -25.55 17.24
CA TYR A 26 -5.88 -25.20 18.08
C TYR A 26 -6.17 -24.07 19.06
N ALA A 27 -7.24 -23.30 18.87
CA ALA A 27 -7.65 -22.23 19.80
C ALA A 27 -8.51 -22.79 20.93
N ARG A 28 -7.90 -23.13 22.06
CA ARG A 28 -8.57 -23.72 23.22
C ARG A 28 -8.82 -22.75 24.37
N GLY A 29 -8.17 -21.61 24.39
CA GLY A 29 -8.25 -20.62 25.45
C GLY A 29 -8.00 -19.18 25.01
N VAL A 30 -8.23 -18.26 25.95
CA VAL A 30 -8.05 -16.81 25.68
C VAL A 30 -6.62 -16.49 25.26
N VAL A 31 -5.63 -17.12 25.87
CA VAL A 31 -4.19 -16.90 25.53
C VAL A 31 -3.87 -17.43 24.14
N ASP A 32 -4.50 -18.52 23.72
CA ASP A 32 -4.32 -19.06 22.37
C ASP A 32 -4.92 -18.12 21.34
N PHE A 33 -6.12 -17.60 21.61
CA PHE A 33 -6.83 -16.69 20.74
C PHE A 33 -6.10 -15.34 20.61
N LEU A 34 -5.56 -14.79 21.71
CA LEU A 34 -4.98 -13.44 21.74
C LEU A 34 -3.47 -13.41 21.45
N ALA A 35 -2.73 -14.43 21.85
CA ALA A 35 -1.27 -14.47 21.75
C ALA A 35 -0.73 -15.76 21.11
N ALA A 36 -1.59 -16.51 20.40
CA ALA A 36 -1.25 -17.80 19.78
C ALA A 36 -0.52 -18.76 20.74
N GLY A 37 -0.98 -18.86 22.00
CA GLY A 37 -0.36 -19.69 23.02
C GLY A 37 1.10 -19.33 23.34
N ARG A 38 1.64 -18.27 22.76
CA ARG A 38 3.06 -17.86 22.86
C ARG A 38 4.03 -18.95 22.40
N ILE A 39 3.68 -19.67 21.34
CA ILE A 39 4.48 -20.79 20.80
C ILE A 39 5.18 -20.45 19.48
N ALA A 40 4.95 -19.25 18.93
CA ALA A 40 5.48 -18.88 17.63
C ALA A 40 7.02 -18.84 17.63
N GLY A 41 7.63 -19.48 16.65
CA GLY A 41 9.07 -19.45 16.40
C GLY A 41 9.48 -18.23 15.53
N ARG A 42 10.78 -17.88 15.56
CA ARG A 42 11.36 -16.73 14.86
C ARG A 42 11.03 -16.68 13.36
N TYR A 43 11.00 -17.82 12.69
CA TYR A 43 10.76 -17.87 11.23
C TYR A 43 9.33 -17.53 10.86
N VAL A 44 8.34 -18.11 11.55
CA VAL A 44 6.92 -17.82 11.33
C VAL A 44 6.63 -16.34 11.60
N MET A 45 7.12 -15.82 12.73
CA MET A 45 6.95 -14.42 13.07
C MET A 45 7.62 -13.48 12.09
N SER A 46 8.83 -13.80 11.59
CA SER A 46 9.53 -12.95 10.64
C SER A 46 8.87 -12.89 9.26
N VAL A 47 8.17 -13.94 8.86
CA VAL A 47 7.36 -13.93 7.63
C VAL A 47 6.08 -13.14 7.84
N GLY A 48 5.41 -13.29 8.98
CA GLY A 48 4.25 -12.49 9.34
C GLY A 48 4.56 -10.99 9.49
N ASP A 49 5.69 -10.64 10.10
CA ASP A 49 6.12 -9.24 10.20
C ASP A 49 6.39 -8.61 8.82
N MET A 50 6.87 -9.39 7.86
CA MET A 50 7.07 -8.92 6.48
C MET A 50 5.74 -8.63 5.79
N THR A 51 4.77 -9.52 5.88
CA THR A 51 3.44 -9.32 5.28
C THR A 51 2.69 -8.18 5.94
N ALA A 52 2.79 -8.04 7.25
CA ALA A 52 2.21 -6.92 7.99
C ALA A 52 2.84 -5.56 7.66
N GLY A 53 4.13 -5.54 7.29
CA GLY A 53 4.86 -4.33 6.85
C GLY A 53 4.55 -3.91 5.42
N LEU A 54 4.09 -4.82 4.57
CA LEU A 54 3.74 -4.57 3.18
C LEU A 54 2.20 -4.57 3.04
N SER A 55 1.63 -3.41 2.78
CA SER A 55 0.19 -3.25 2.59
C SER A 55 -0.13 -2.72 1.19
N VAL A 56 -1.40 -2.81 0.78
CA VAL A 56 -1.86 -2.18 -0.47
C VAL A 56 -1.56 -0.68 -0.47
N ILE A 57 -1.72 -0.02 0.69
CA ILE A 57 -1.39 1.41 0.84
C ILE A 57 0.09 1.65 0.54
N THR A 58 0.98 0.86 1.13
CA THR A 58 2.43 1.01 0.96
C THR A 58 2.82 0.86 -0.50
N LEU A 59 2.19 -0.06 -1.23
CA LEU A 59 2.46 -0.30 -2.64
C LEU A 59 1.88 0.81 -3.53
N VAL A 60 0.63 1.20 -3.34
CA VAL A 60 -0.04 2.23 -4.15
C VAL A 60 0.52 3.62 -3.85
N ALA A 61 0.61 4.01 -2.58
CA ALA A 61 1.15 5.32 -2.19
C ALA A 61 2.66 5.42 -2.44
N GLY A 62 3.41 4.31 -2.27
CA GLY A 62 4.82 4.26 -2.63
C GLY A 62 5.03 4.46 -4.12
N ALA A 63 4.25 3.78 -4.96
CA ALA A 63 4.31 3.97 -6.41
C ALA A 63 3.93 5.41 -6.82
N GLU A 64 2.92 6.01 -6.19
CA GLU A 64 2.55 7.42 -6.38
C GLU A 64 3.72 8.35 -6.03
N GLN A 65 4.32 8.16 -4.87
CA GLN A 65 5.45 8.96 -4.40
C GLN A 65 6.64 8.87 -5.35
N TYR A 66 7.03 7.65 -5.76
CA TYR A 66 8.14 7.46 -6.69
C TYR A 66 7.84 7.95 -8.10
N TYR A 67 6.60 7.86 -8.55
CA TYR A 67 6.18 8.43 -9.83
C TYR A 67 6.44 9.93 -9.88
N GLN A 68 6.24 10.63 -8.77
CA GLN A 68 6.46 12.08 -8.66
C GLN A 68 7.93 12.45 -8.43
N THR A 69 8.69 11.67 -7.67
CA THR A 69 9.98 12.06 -7.11
C THR A 69 11.15 11.15 -7.50
N GLY A 70 10.87 10.03 -8.16
CA GLY A 70 11.90 9.07 -8.56
C GLY A 70 12.72 8.51 -7.40
N PHE A 71 13.99 8.18 -7.65
CA PHE A 71 14.91 7.61 -6.65
C PHE A 71 15.46 8.61 -5.65
N ALA A 72 15.44 9.90 -5.98
CA ALA A 72 16.06 10.94 -5.16
C ALA A 72 15.49 10.95 -3.74
N VAL A 73 14.18 10.78 -3.60
CA VAL A 73 13.52 10.73 -2.28
C VAL A 73 13.81 9.42 -1.54
N SER A 74 13.98 8.29 -2.27
CA SER A 74 14.41 7.03 -1.67
C SER A 74 15.76 7.14 -0.94
N PHE A 75 16.71 7.85 -1.54
CA PHE A 75 18.01 8.09 -0.92
C PHE A 75 17.84 8.76 0.46
N TRP A 76 17.03 9.82 0.52
CA TRP A 76 16.78 10.53 1.78
C TRP A 76 15.97 9.69 2.77
N GLY A 77 15.00 8.90 2.31
CA GLY A 77 14.29 7.94 3.16
C GLY A 77 15.22 6.89 3.76
N ALA A 78 16.23 6.44 3.01
CA ALA A 78 17.23 5.47 3.45
C ALA A 78 18.10 5.95 4.61
N ILE A 79 18.20 7.26 4.88
CA ILE A 79 18.91 7.81 6.05
C ILE A 79 18.32 7.29 7.39
N THR A 80 17.04 6.94 7.42
CA THR A 80 16.40 6.35 8.60
C THR A 80 16.73 4.86 8.78
N ALA A 81 17.18 4.18 7.72
CA ALA A 81 17.43 2.73 7.74
C ALA A 81 18.49 2.30 8.77
N PRO A 82 19.66 3.00 8.96
CA PRO A 82 20.62 2.64 9.99
C PRO A 82 20.02 2.64 11.40
N VAL A 83 19.11 3.57 11.70
CA VAL A 83 18.40 3.61 12.99
C VAL A 83 17.53 2.38 13.14
N GLY A 84 16.77 2.01 12.11
CA GLY A 84 15.94 0.80 12.08
C GLY A 84 16.76 -0.47 12.30
N VAL A 85 17.89 -0.60 11.59
CA VAL A 85 18.81 -1.74 11.74
C VAL A 85 19.40 -1.81 13.15
N PHE A 86 19.87 -0.68 13.69
CA PHE A 86 20.40 -0.62 15.05
C PHE A 86 19.36 -1.03 16.10
N MET A 87 18.13 -0.52 15.99
CA MET A 87 17.04 -0.88 16.90
C MET A 87 16.63 -2.33 16.77
N ALA A 88 16.61 -2.90 15.56
CA ALA A 88 16.36 -4.32 15.33
C ALA A 88 17.47 -5.20 15.93
N LEU A 89 18.74 -4.84 15.70
CA LEU A 89 19.88 -5.59 16.24
C LEU A 89 19.92 -5.58 17.77
N THR A 90 19.67 -4.44 18.40
CA THR A 90 19.57 -4.37 19.87
C THR A 90 18.36 -5.14 20.37
N GLY A 91 17.22 -5.02 19.66
CA GLY A 91 15.94 -5.63 19.99
C GLY A 91 15.44 -5.31 21.41
N TYR A 92 15.97 -4.22 22.01
CA TYR A 92 15.76 -3.89 23.41
C TYR A 92 14.28 -3.76 23.77
N CYS A 93 13.53 -3.01 22.98
CA CYS A 93 12.11 -2.78 23.24
C CYS A 93 11.28 -4.09 23.10
N LEU A 94 11.52 -4.85 22.04
CA LEU A 94 10.85 -6.12 21.76
C LEU A 94 11.17 -7.17 22.86
N TYR A 95 12.43 -7.26 23.22
CA TYR A 95 12.88 -8.19 24.26
C TYR A 95 12.24 -7.89 25.61
N ARG A 96 12.29 -6.64 26.07
CA ARG A 96 11.71 -6.20 27.34
C ARG A 96 10.20 -6.30 27.35
N TRP A 97 9.54 -5.93 26.26
CA TRP A 97 8.11 -6.13 26.13
C TRP A 97 7.71 -7.59 26.33
N ARG A 98 8.39 -8.49 25.65
CA ARG A 98 8.09 -9.93 25.78
C ARG A 98 8.37 -10.47 27.18
N GLU A 99 9.35 -9.94 27.90
CA GLU A 99 9.64 -10.31 29.31
C GLU A 99 8.48 -9.94 30.24
N THR A 100 7.78 -8.83 30.00
CA THR A 100 6.64 -8.41 30.87
C THR A 100 5.49 -9.40 30.85
N ARG A 101 5.39 -10.27 29.85
CA ARG A 101 4.28 -11.21 29.64
C ARG A 101 2.90 -10.54 29.55
N CYS A 102 2.82 -9.22 29.34
CA CYS A 102 1.55 -8.54 29.12
C CYS A 102 0.87 -9.05 27.85
N LEU A 103 -0.46 -9.09 27.86
CA LEU A 103 -1.27 -9.45 26.69
C LEU A 103 -1.65 -8.23 25.86
N SER A 104 -1.63 -7.05 26.48
CA SER A 104 -1.96 -5.78 25.83
C SER A 104 -1.08 -4.65 26.34
N MET A 105 -0.99 -3.57 25.52
CA MET A 105 -0.29 -2.35 25.92
C MET A 105 -0.98 -1.67 27.12
N GLY A 106 -2.31 -1.72 27.19
CA GLY A 106 -3.06 -1.18 28.32
C GLY A 106 -2.71 -1.86 29.63
N GLN A 107 -2.60 -3.21 29.62
CA GLN A 107 -2.15 -3.97 30.80
C GLN A 107 -0.74 -3.58 31.23
N PHE A 108 0.18 -3.36 30.30
CA PHE A 108 1.54 -2.88 30.59
C PHE A 108 1.52 -1.50 31.26
N LEU A 109 0.71 -0.59 30.75
CA LEU A 109 0.59 0.75 31.31
C LEU A 109 -0.01 0.74 32.72
N GLU A 110 -1.01 -0.13 32.97
CA GLU A 110 -1.55 -0.32 34.32
C GLU A 110 -0.49 -0.83 35.30
N LEU A 111 0.29 -1.83 34.90
CA LEU A 111 1.38 -2.38 35.75
C LEU A 111 2.47 -1.33 36.02
N ARG A 112 2.75 -0.46 35.07
CA ARG A 112 3.79 0.56 35.18
C ARG A 112 3.38 1.76 36.03
N TYR A 113 2.14 2.20 35.90
CA TYR A 113 1.63 3.44 36.51
C TYR A 113 0.63 3.20 37.64
N GLY A 114 0.20 1.96 37.86
CA GLY A 114 -0.73 1.60 38.93
C GLY A 114 -2.16 2.13 38.77
N SER A 115 -2.53 2.59 37.56
CA SER A 115 -3.81 3.29 37.30
C SER A 115 -4.66 2.56 36.26
N LYS A 116 -5.82 2.04 36.71
CA LYS A 116 -6.84 1.47 35.81
C LYS A 116 -7.43 2.53 34.86
N PHE A 117 -7.63 3.76 35.36
CA PHE A 117 -8.13 4.86 34.54
C PHE A 117 -7.18 5.12 33.34
N PHE A 118 -5.88 5.17 33.60
CA PHE A 118 -4.90 5.39 32.56
C PHE A 118 -4.88 4.26 31.52
N ARG A 119 -5.04 3.01 31.96
CA ARG A 119 -5.23 1.87 31.07
C ARG A 119 -6.39 2.06 30.10
N VAL A 120 -7.59 2.34 30.65
CA VAL A 120 -8.81 2.51 29.85
C VAL A 120 -8.71 3.71 28.92
N PHE A 121 -8.21 4.85 29.42
CA PHE A 121 -8.04 6.07 28.61
C PHE A 121 -7.12 5.84 27.41
N CYS A 122 -5.94 5.26 27.63
CA CYS A 122 -5.01 4.98 26.53
C CYS A 122 -5.55 3.93 25.56
N ALA A 123 -6.29 2.93 26.05
CA ALA A 123 -6.90 1.92 25.20
C ALA A 123 -8.01 2.50 24.30
N VAL A 124 -8.84 3.39 24.82
CA VAL A 124 -9.86 4.08 24.02
C VAL A 124 -9.21 4.93 22.93
N LEU A 125 -8.21 5.75 23.27
CA LEU A 125 -7.49 6.57 22.29
C LEU A 125 -6.85 5.71 21.21
N ARG A 126 -6.21 4.60 21.59
CA ARG A 126 -5.60 3.67 20.64
C ARG A 126 -6.65 3.03 19.74
N THR A 127 -7.77 2.58 20.29
CA THR A 127 -8.86 1.96 19.49
C THR A 127 -9.43 2.94 18.48
N VAL A 128 -9.67 4.19 18.87
CA VAL A 128 -10.13 5.25 17.94
C VAL A 128 -9.09 5.50 16.84
N ALA A 129 -7.82 5.63 17.22
CA ALA A 129 -6.73 5.83 16.25
C ALA A 129 -6.63 4.66 15.26
N GLU A 130 -6.73 3.41 15.73
CA GLU A 130 -6.73 2.21 14.88
C GLU A 130 -7.95 2.17 13.95
N MET A 131 -9.14 2.53 14.41
CA MET A 131 -10.36 2.60 13.57
C MET A 131 -10.19 3.61 12.44
N VAL A 132 -9.70 4.83 12.74
CA VAL A 132 -9.46 5.88 11.74
C VAL A 132 -8.40 5.44 10.74
N THR A 133 -7.29 4.88 11.21
CA THR A 133 -6.20 4.41 10.36
C THR A 133 -6.65 3.23 9.48
N ASN A 134 -7.45 2.33 10.03
CA ASN A 134 -7.96 1.17 9.28
C ASN A 134 -9.00 1.54 8.22
N ALA A 135 -9.65 2.70 8.30
CA ALA A 135 -10.55 3.16 7.25
C ALA A 135 -9.82 3.53 5.95
N ILE A 136 -8.55 3.92 6.03
CA ILE A 136 -7.75 4.36 4.86
C ILE A 136 -7.37 3.17 3.97
N GLY A 137 -6.99 2.03 4.57
CA GLY A 137 -6.53 0.84 3.84
C GLY A 137 -7.55 0.30 2.84
N PRO A 138 -8.73 -0.12 3.30
CA PRO A 138 -9.80 -0.60 2.45
C PRO A 138 -10.26 0.43 1.40
N ALA A 139 -10.22 1.74 1.73
CA ALA A 139 -10.59 2.80 0.80
C ALA A 139 -9.64 2.86 -0.42
N ILE A 140 -8.33 2.84 -0.19
CA ILE A 140 -7.32 2.84 -1.25
C ILE A 140 -7.37 1.53 -2.04
N ALA A 141 -7.48 0.40 -1.34
CA ALA A 141 -7.58 -0.91 -1.98
C ALA A 141 -8.82 -1.03 -2.87
N THR A 142 -9.96 -0.53 -2.42
CA THR A 142 -11.20 -0.55 -3.21
C THR A 142 -11.03 0.26 -4.50
N ASN A 143 -10.47 1.46 -4.41
CA ASN A 143 -10.16 2.24 -5.61
C ASN A 143 -9.17 1.50 -6.51
N PHE A 144 -8.11 0.91 -5.94
CA PHE A 144 -7.18 0.08 -6.70
C PHE A 144 -7.91 -0.99 -7.51
N PHE A 145 -8.80 -1.79 -6.89
CA PHE A 145 -9.52 -2.86 -7.60
C PHE A 145 -10.48 -2.33 -8.65
N ILE A 146 -11.17 -1.19 -8.42
CA ILE A 146 -12.05 -0.57 -9.42
C ILE A 146 -11.26 -0.22 -10.67
N TYR A 147 -10.11 0.44 -10.53
CA TYR A 147 -9.30 0.86 -11.67
C TYR A 147 -8.52 -0.30 -12.31
N TYR A 148 -7.97 -1.21 -11.50
CA TYR A 148 -7.22 -2.36 -11.97
C TYR A 148 -8.07 -3.37 -12.74
N LEU A 149 -9.26 -3.70 -12.23
CA LEU A 149 -10.19 -4.64 -12.85
C LEU A 149 -11.06 -3.98 -13.93
N GLY A 150 -11.02 -2.66 -14.06
CA GLY A 150 -11.85 -1.93 -15.01
C GLY A 150 -13.33 -1.94 -14.66
N LEU A 151 -13.67 -1.99 -13.37
CA LEU A 151 -15.06 -2.06 -12.91
C LEU A 151 -15.78 -0.71 -13.09
N PRO A 152 -17.11 -0.72 -13.31
CA PRO A 152 -17.92 0.49 -13.34
C PRO A 152 -18.03 1.08 -11.93
N HIS A 153 -18.19 2.41 -11.82
CA HIS A 153 -18.34 3.06 -10.51
C HIS A 153 -19.70 2.74 -9.84
N ARG A 154 -20.73 2.41 -10.62
CA ARG A 154 -22.05 2.05 -10.13
C ARG A 154 -22.52 0.75 -10.78
N ILE A 155 -23.13 -0.12 -9.99
CA ILE A 155 -23.71 -1.38 -10.43
C ILE A 155 -25.17 -1.40 -9.99
N THR A 156 -26.06 -1.73 -10.92
CA THR A 156 -27.48 -1.91 -10.61
C THR A 156 -27.75 -3.38 -10.25
N ILE A 157 -28.05 -3.63 -8.97
CA ILE A 157 -28.40 -4.96 -8.46
C ILE A 157 -29.87 -4.92 -8.00
N MET A 158 -30.69 -5.77 -8.56
CA MET A 158 -32.15 -5.85 -8.23
C MET A 158 -32.86 -4.48 -8.28
N GLY A 159 -32.52 -3.62 -9.25
CA GLY A 159 -33.11 -2.29 -9.39
C GLY A 159 -32.58 -1.19 -8.47
N ILE A 160 -31.63 -1.52 -7.58
CA ILE A 160 -30.97 -0.56 -6.68
C ILE A 160 -29.60 -0.20 -7.26
N ASN A 161 -29.36 1.10 -7.48
CA ASN A 161 -28.09 1.62 -7.93
C ASN A 161 -27.10 1.73 -6.73
N LEU A 162 -26.22 0.75 -6.61
CA LEU A 162 -25.19 0.73 -5.56
C LEU A 162 -23.83 1.19 -6.10
N PRO A 163 -23.10 2.03 -5.36
CA PRO A 163 -21.71 2.34 -5.69
C PRO A 163 -20.87 1.04 -5.60
N CYS A 164 -20.13 0.73 -6.66
CA CYS A 164 -19.22 -0.43 -6.68
C CYS A 164 -18.20 -0.37 -5.52
N TYR A 165 -17.82 0.82 -5.13
CA TYR A 165 -16.99 1.09 -3.97
C TYR A 165 -17.52 0.42 -2.69
N VAL A 166 -18.81 0.57 -2.38
CA VAL A 166 -19.41 -0.01 -1.16
C VAL A 166 -19.40 -1.54 -1.21
N ILE A 167 -19.66 -2.10 -2.39
CA ILE A 167 -19.67 -3.56 -2.57
C ILE A 167 -18.28 -4.14 -2.31
N ILE A 168 -17.24 -3.55 -2.93
CA ILE A 168 -15.87 -4.06 -2.81
C ILE A 168 -15.33 -3.87 -1.40
N VAL A 169 -15.52 -2.70 -0.77
CA VAL A 169 -15.05 -2.49 0.60
C VAL A 169 -15.70 -3.45 1.58
N THR A 170 -17.02 -3.69 1.42
CA THR A 170 -17.73 -4.66 2.27
C THR A 170 -17.20 -6.07 2.06
N LEU A 171 -16.97 -6.48 0.82
CA LEU A 171 -16.42 -7.79 0.50
C LEU A 171 -15.02 -7.97 1.10
N CYS A 172 -14.16 -6.97 1.01
CA CYS A 172 -12.81 -7.00 1.59
C CYS A 172 -12.86 -7.12 3.12
N LEU A 173 -13.72 -6.35 3.79
CA LEU A 173 -13.87 -6.42 5.24
C LEU A 173 -14.49 -7.75 5.69
N CYS A 174 -15.48 -8.27 4.98
CA CYS A 174 -16.05 -9.59 5.25
C CYS A 174 -14.98 -10.69 5.10
N LEU A 175 -14.14 -10.60 4.09
CA LEU A 175 -13.06 -11.56 3.87
C LEU A 175 -12.04 -11.51 5.02
N ALA A 176 -11.63 -10.32 5.48
CA ALA A 176 -10.76 -10.16 6.64
C ALA A 176 -11.40 -10.78 7.92
N MET A 177 -12.70 -10.58 8.13
CA MET A 177 -13.40 -11.18 9.27
C MET A 177 -13.41 -12.71 9.23
N VAL A 178 -13.52 -13.33 8.05
CA VAL A 178 -13.46 -14.78 7.87
C VAL A 178 -12.13 -15.35 8.36
N PHE A 179 -11.03 -14.61 8.23
CA PHE A 179 -9.71 -15.04 8.71
C PHE A 179 -9.55 -14.90 10.24
N ILE A 180 -10.16 -13.88 10.85
CA ILE A 180 -10.07 -13.63 12.30
C ILE A 180 -10.93 -14.62 13.11
N TRP A 181 -12.15 -14.86 12.64
CA TRP A 181 -13.19 -15.58 13.39
C TRP A 181 -12.79 -16.97 13.91
N PRO A 182 -12.10 -17.84 13.13
CA PRO A 182 -11.91 -19.23 13.55
C PRO A 182 -11.03 -19.41 14.80
N SER A 183 -9.89 -18.72 14.87
CA SER A 183 -8.91 -18.90 15.94
C SER A 183 -8.08 -17.67 16.30
N GLY A 184 -8.54 -16.50 15.92
CA GLY A 184 -7.88 -15.24 16.25
C GLY A 184 -6.42 -15.21 15.83
N ARG A 185 -5.50 -14.96 16.77
CA ARG A 185 -4.07 -14.80 16.48
C ARG A 185 -3.39 -16.03 15.85
N ILE A 186 -3.88 -17.24 16.16
CA ILE A 186 -3.33 -18.46 15.54
C ILE A 186 -3.62 -18.47 14.05
N SER A 187 -4.86 -18.16 13.67
CA SER A 187 -5.25 -18.07 12.25
C SER A 187 -4.41 -17.04 11.53
N LEU A 188 -4.30 -15.83 12.08
CA LEU A 188 -3.52 -14.74 11.49
C LEU A 188 -2.06 -15.13 11.25
N LEU A 189 -1.38 -15.71 12.24
CA LEU A 189 0.01 -16.13 12.05
C LEU A 189 0.18 -17.19 10.95
N ILE A 190 -0.76 -18.14 10.86
CA ILE A 190 -0.69 -19.20 9.85
C ILE A 190 -0.97 -18.62 8.47
N THR A 191 -2.02 -17.80 8.32
CA THR A 191 -2.38 -17.17 7.03
C THR A 191 -1.31 -16.21 6.57
N ASP A 192 -0.75 -15.36 7.45
CA ASP A 192 0.36 -14.48 7.14
C ASP A 192 1.60 -15.25 6.66
N CYS A 193 1.89 -16.40 7.28
CA CYS A 193 2.99 -17.26 6.86
C CYS A 193 2.78 -17.80 5.43
N PHE A 194 1.59 -18.30 5.12
CA PHE A 194 1.25 -18.76 3.77
C PHE A 194 1.26 -17.62 2.76
N GLN A 195 0.72 -16.46 3.11
CA GLN A 195 0.73 -15.27 2.26
C GLN A 195 2.17 -14.82 1.96
N GLY A 196 3.03 -14.79 2.97
CA GLY A 196 4.44 -14.45 2.79
C GLY A 196 5.16 -15.43 1.86
N LEU A 197 4.91 -16.74 2.01
CA LEU A 197 5.49 -17.77 1.15
C LEU A 197 5.02 -17.65 -0.31
N LEU A 198 3.77 -17.26 -0.56
CA LEU A 198 3.23 -17.03 -1.90
C LEU A 198 3.73 -15.71 -2.49
N SER A 199 3.89 -14.68 -1.68
CA SER A 199 4.30 -13.35 -2.15
C SER A 199 5.70 -13.33 -2.75
N TYR A 200 6.66 -14.08 -2.19
CA TYR A 200 8.02 -14.12 -2.72
C TYR A 200 8.12 -14.62 -4.16
N PRO A 201 7.56 -15.79 -4.52
CA PRO A 201 7.55 -16.22 -5.92
C PRO A 201 6.88 -15.23 -6.86
N ILE A 202 5.77 -14.61 -6.41
CA ILE A 202 5.08 -13.59 -7.21
C ILE A 202 5.99 -12.39 -7.45
N PHE A 203 6.72 -11.93 -6.44
CA PHE A 203 7.68 -10.84 -6.58
C PHE A 203 8.79 -11.18 -7.55
N VAL A 204 9.35 -12.40 -7.49
CA VAL A 204 10.39 -12.86 -8.42
C VAL A 204 9.88 -12.87 -9.85
N VAL A 205 8.65 -13.33 -10.07
CA VAL A 205 8.04 -13.34 -11.42
C VAL A 205 7.84 -11.92 -11.94
N ILE A 206 7.32 -11.00 -11.11
CA ILE A 206 7.11 -9.59 -11.50
C ILE A 206 8.44 -8.91 -11.81
N VAL A 207 9.45 -9.07 -10.95
CA VAL A 207 10.77 -8.49 -11.14
C VAL A 207 11.43 -9.04 -12.40
N GLY A 208 11.36 -10.36 -12.61
CA GLY A 208 11.86 -11.02 -13.82
C GLY A 208 11.20 -10.47 -15.09
N TYR A 209 9.89 -10.32 -15.09
CA TYR A 209 9.17 -9.73 -16.21
C TYR A 209 9.61 -8.30 -16.51
N ILE A 210 9.77 -7.48 -15.45
CA ILE A 210 10.22 -6.08 -15.60
C ILE A 210 11.60 -6.03 -16.24
N ILE A 211 12.56 -6.80 -15.73
CA ILE A 211 13.94 -6.81 -16.23
C ILE A 211 13.99 -7.29 -17.69
N LEU A 212 13.18 -8.28 -18.07
CA LEU A 212 13.12 -8.80 -19.43
C LEU A 212 12.46 -7.83 -20.43
N ASN A 213 11.56 -6.98 -19.96
CA ASN A 213 10.78 -6.11 -20.84
C ASN A 213 11.26 -4.66 -20.89
N PHE A 214 11.98 -4.19 -19.91
CA PHE A 214 12.47 -2.81 -19.83
C PHE A 214 13.99 -2.82 -19.76
N SER A 215 14.64 -2.30 -20.82
CA SER A 215 16.09 -2.19 -20.85
C SER A 215 16.55 -1.04 -19.96
N TRP A 216 17.54 -1.32 -19.10
CA TRP A 216 18.11 -0.27 -18.26
C TRP A 216 18.69 0.86 -19.12
N THR A 217 19.47 0.53 -20.13
CA THR A 217 20.20 1.52 -20.95
C THR A 217 19.31 2.30 -21.90
N ASN A 218 18.31 1.61 -22.52
CA ASN A 218 17.52 2.22 -23.58
C ASN A 218 16.21 2.83 -23.08
N ASP A 219 15.60 2.25 -22.02
CA ASP A 219 14.29 2.68 -21.56
C ASP A 219 14.37 3.42 -20.22
N ILE A 220 15.08 2.87 -19.22
CA ILE A 220 15.05 3.38 -17.85
C ILE A 220 15.97 4.57 -17.68
N ALA A 221 17.25 4.42 -18.00
CA ALA A 221 18.25 5.45 -17.73
C ALA A 221 17.97 6.78 -18.46
N PRO A 222 17.57 6.83 -19.76
CA PRO A 222 17.25 8.10 -20.40
C PRO A 222 16.11 8.85 -19.72
N VAL A 223 15.05 8.14 -19.32
CA VAL A 223 13.91 8.74 -18.64
C VAL A 223 14.27 9.28 -17.27
N MET A 224 15.13 8.57 -16.54
CA MET A 224 15.49 8.93 -15.17
C MET A 224 16.48 10.10 -15.11
N TRP A 225 17.36 10.24 -16.13
CA TRP A 225 18.35 11.30 -16.18
C TRP A 225 17.84 12.59 -16.83
N ASN A 226 16.94 12.49 -17.81
CA ASN A 226 16.42 13.65 -18.54
C ASN A 226 15.31 14.34 -17.76
N ARG A 227 15.66 15.17 -16.78
CA ARG A 227 14.72 15.91 -15.95
C ARG A 227 15.11 17.39 -15.82
N VAL A 228 14.10 18.21 -15.54
CA VAL A 228 14.27 19.65 -15.28
C VAL A 228 15.15 19.85 -14.03
N PRO A 229 16.08 20.82 -14.02
CA PRO A 229 16.84 21.17 -12.83
C PRO A 229 15.94 21.42 -11.62
N GLY A 230 16.32 20.90 -10.46
CA GLY A 230 15.55 20.96 -9.22
C GLY A 230 14.50 19.85 -9.05
N GLN A 231 14.33 18.97 -10.05
CA GLN A 231 13.38 17.85 -10.04
C GLN A 231 14.04 16.55 -10.52
N SER A 232 15.31 16.36 -10.23
CA SER A 232 16.03 15.16 -10.65
C SER A 232 15.48 13.89 -10.00
N PHE A 233 15.29 12.83 -10.78
CA PHE A 233 14.90 11.52 -10.26
C PHE A 233 16.09 10.72 -9.73
N MET A 234 17.31 11.04 -10.14
CA MET A 234 18.51 10.29 -9.77
C MET A 234 19.37 11.05 -8.77
N ASN A 235 19.50 12.37 -8.91
CA ASN A 235 20.34 13.17 -8.04
C ASN A 235 19.58 13.63 -6.78
N PRO A 236 19.89 13.07 -5.59
CA PRO A 236 19.19 13.42 -4.37
C PRO A 236 19.45 14.86 -3.87
N TYR A 237 20.42 15.56 -4.46
CA TYR A 237 20.73 16.95 -4.14
C TYR A 237 20.08 17.96 -5.06
N ASP A 238 19.51 17.51 -6.19
CA ASP A 238 18.83 18.35 -7.19
C ASP A 238 17.31 18.15 -7.13
N ILE A 239 16.72 18.40 -5.95
CA ILE A 239 15.30 18.16 -5.64
C ILE A 239 14.60 19.37 -5.02
N SER A 240 15.20 20.57 -5.15
CA SER A 240 14.72 21.78 -4.47
C SER A 240 13.32 22.24 -4.90
N GLN A 241 12.85 21.84 -6.08
CA GLN A 241 11.52 22.16 -6.62
C GLN A 241 10.49 21.04 -6.43
N LEU A 242 10.85 19.93 -5.78
CA LEU A 242 9.88 18.89 -5.43
C LEU A 242 8.94 19.39 -4.33
N ARG A 243 7.65 19.38 -4.60
CA ARG A 243 6.62 19.94 -3.73
C ARG A 243 6.61 19.34 -2.33
N ASP A 244 6.78 18.03 -2.23
CA ASP A 244 6.55 17.27 -1.00
C ASP A 244 7.86 16.88 -0.29
N PHE A 245 9.01 17.40 -0.76
CA PHE A 245 10.29 17.16 -0.12
C PHE A 245 10.66 18.30 0.83
N ASN A 246 10.87 17.96 2.11
CA ASN A 246 11.31 18.90 3.13
C ASN A 246 12.35 18.23 4.05
N ILE A 247 13.61 18.72 3.98
CA ILE A 247 14.71 18.21 4.81
C ILE A 247 14.39 18.34 6.31
N PHE A 248 13.73 19.43 6.73
CA PHE A 248 13.34 19.61 8.13
C PHE A 248 12.35 18.53 8.59
N ALA A 249 11.33 18.23 7.77
CA ALA A 249 10.42 17.15 8.06
C ALA A 249 11.12 15.78 8.15
N LEU A 250 12.12 15.53 7.32
CA LEU A 250 12.96 14.33 7.39
C LEU A 250 13.72 14.21 8.71
N ILE A 251 14.36 15.31 9.17
CA ILE A 251 15.07 15.35 10.46
C ILE A 251 14.09 15.12 11.61
N VAL A 252 12.91 15.74 11.58
CA VAL A 252 11.87 15.54 12.59
C VAL A 252 11.39 14.09 12.59
N THR A 253 11.20 13.48 11.42
CA THR A 253 10.83 12.07 11.30
C THR A 253 11.90 11.14 11.84
N LEU A 254 13.18 11.42 11.59
CA LEU A 254 14.32 10.66 12.13
C LEU A 254 14.33 10.73 13.66
N LEU A 255 14.25 11.93 14.23
CA LEU A 255 14.19 12.13 15.69
C LEU A 255 12.95 11.48 16.29
N GLY A 256 11.79 11.65 15.63
CA GLY A 256 10.54 11.05 16.04
C GLY A 256 10.62 9.52 16.05
N SER A 257 11.26 8.90 15.06
CA SER A 257 11.44 7.45 15.02
C SER A 257 12.32 6.93 16.15
N VAL A 258 13.38 7.65 16.54
CA VAL A 258 14.22 7.30 17.70
C VAL A 258 13.46 7.45 19.01
N LEU A 259 12.66 8.51 19.16
CA LEU A 259 11.92 8.82 20.41
C LEU A 259 10.68 7.96 20.58
N ASN A 260 10.04 7.55 19.49
CA ASN A 260 8.81 6.75 19.51
C ASN A 260 9.09 5.27 19.85
N ARG A 261 9.46 5.02 21.09
CA ARG A 261 9.75 3.66 21.56
C ARG A 261 8.57 2.73 21.53
N ALA A 262 7.35 3.26 21.59
CA ALA A 262 6.13 2.47 21.41
C ALA A 262 6.07 1.83 20.01
N GLY A 263 6.53 2.53 18.98
CA GLY A 263 6.67 1.98 17.64
C GLY A 263 7.67 0.81 17.53
N TRP A 264 8.66 0.75 18.41
CA TRP A 264 9.67 -0.31 18.44
C TRP A 264 9.23 -1.58 19.17
N ILE A 265 8.12 -1.53 19.91
CA ILE A 265 7.50 -2.71 20.52
C ILE A 265 6.88 -3.60 19.43
N GLY A 266 6.66 -3.02 18.27
CA GLY A 266 6.12 -3.72 17.11
C GLY A 266 4.61 -3.90 17.16
N ASN A 267 4.13 -4.75 16.28
CA ASN A 267 2.72 -5.14 16.21
C ASN A 267 2.35 -6.06 17.37
N ASP A 268 1.09 -6.38 17.54
CA ASP A 268 0.63 -7.30 18.59
C ASP A 268 1.18 -8.74 18.40
N THR A 269 1.76 -9.06 17.23
CA THR A 269 2.63 -10.23 17.03
C THR A 269 3.82 -10.27 17.99
N SER A 270 4.25 -9.12 18.52
CA SER A 270 5.36 -9.01 19.45
C SER A 270 5.16 -9.75 20.78
N GLY A 271 3.92 -10.13 21.08
CA GLY A 271 3.58 -10.97 22.26
C GLY A 271 3.56 -12.47 22.03
N THR A 272 3.68 -12.93 20.76
CA THR A 272 3.46 -14.34 20.38
C THR A 272 4.70 -15.22 20.42
N GLY A 273 5.89 -14.62 20.48
CA GLY A 273 7.16 -15.35 20.49
C GLY A 273 7.31 -16.31 21.68
N ARG A 274 7.87 -17.49 21.41
CA ARG A 274 8.13 -18.52 22.42
C ARG A 274 9.02 -18.01 23.54
N THR A 275 10.06 -17.26 23.22
CA THR A 275 10.97 -16.63 24.18
C THR A 275 11.25 -15.17 23.77
N PRO A 276 11.73 -14.31 24.71
CA PRO A 276 12.17 -12.96 24.34
C PRO A 276 13.25 -12.94 23.25
N HIS A 277 14.15 -13.94 23.26
CA HIS A 277 15.19 -14.08 22.23
C HIS A 277 14.60 -14.40 20.85
N GLU A 278 13.63 -15.33 20.75
CA GLU A 278 12.92 -15.63 19.50
C GLU A 278 12.22 -14.40 18.94
N GLN A 279 11.61 -13.60 19.81
CA GLN A 279 10.96 -12.35 19.40
C GLN A 279 11.95 -11.32 18.85
N LYS A 280 13.10 -11.16 19.50
CA LYS A 280 14.20 -10.30 19.01
C LYS A 280 14.68 -10.78 17.64
N MET A 281 14.97 -12.06 17.50
CA MET A 281 15.47 -12.64 16.25
C MET A 281 14.45 -12.55 15.11
N ALA A 282 13.17 -12.64 15.41
CA ALA A 282 12.11 -12.42 14.42
C ALA A 282 12.17 -10.98 13.84
N GLY A 283 12.33 -9.98 14.70
CA GLY A 283 12.49 -8.58 14.27
C GLY A 283 13.72 -8.35 13.39
N VAL A 284 14.87 -8.96 13.73
CA VAL A 284 16.10 -8.87 12.90
C VAL A 284 15.89 -9.51 11.53
N LEU A 285 15.30 -10.72 11.48
CA LEU A 285 15.01 -11.42 10.22
C LEU A 285 13.95 -10.69 9.38
N GLY A 286 12.94 -10.10 10.02
CA GLY A 286 11.91 -9.29 9.36
C GLY A 286 12.51 -8.05 8.69
N ALA A 287 13.38 -7.33 9.40
CA ALA A 287 14.07 -6.15 8.86
C ALA A 287 14.90 -6.48 7.60
N TRP A 288 15.58 -7.62 7.58
CA TRP A 288 16.32 -8.10 6.40
C TRP A 288 15.40 -8.40 5.20
N LYS A 289 14.29 -9.10 5.45
CA LYS A 289 13.33 -9.48 4.41
C LYS A 289 12.58 -8.30 3.80
N ASN A 290 12.31 -7.25 4.58
CA ASN A 290 11.62 -6.04 4.10
C ASN A 290 12.36 -5.31 2.98
N GLY A 291 13.67 -5.43 2.89
CA GLY A 291 14.49 -4.86 1.80
C GLY A 291 14.05 -5.32 0.41
N PHE A 292 13.66 -6.60 0.28
CA PHE A 292 13.20 -7.14 -0.99
C PHE A 292 11.83 -6.57 -1.42
N SER A 293 10.91 -6.43 -0.49
CA SER A 293 9.59 -5.82 -0.73
C SER A 293 9.72 -4.35 -1.16
N TYR A 294 10.66 -3.63 -0.54
CA TYR A 294 10.95 -2.24 -0.89
C TYR A 294 11.48 -2.10 -2.32
N MET A 295 12.40 -3.00 -2.72
CA MET A 295 12.91 -3.03 -4.09
C MET A 295 11.81 -3.26 -5.12
N MET A 296 10.82 -4.10 -4.82
CA MET A 296 9.70 -4.34 -5.72
C MET A 296 8.82 -3.10 -5.91
N ILE A 297 8.50 -2.38 -4.84
CA ILE A 297 7.72 -1.14 -4.93
C ILE A 297 8.44 -0.14 -5.84
N LEU A 298 9.75 0.00 -5.65
CA LEU A 298 10.60 0.87 -6.44
C LEU A 298 10.59 0.49 -7.92
N LEU A 299 10.76 -0.79 -8.24
CA LEU A 299 10.77 -1.29 -9.62
C LEU A 299 9.42 -1.09 -10.32
N LEU A 300 8.30 -1.35 -9.63
CA LEU A 300 6.98 -1.09 -10.17
C LEU A 300 6.79 0.41 -10.48
N ALA A 301 7.22 1.29 -9.59
CA ALA A 301 7.14 2.73 -9.83
C ALA A 301 7.98 3.16 -11.03
N ILE A 302 9.19 2.61 -11.18
CA ILE A 302 10.05 2.88 -12.35
C ILE A 302 9.38 2.47 -13.64
N VAL A 303 8.77 1.28 -13.67
CA VAL A 303 8.04 0.81 -14.87
C VAL A 303 6.94 1.79 -15.25
N VAL A 304 6.18 2.27 -14.26
CA VAL A 304 5.12 3.26 -14.50
C VAL A 304 5.71 4.58 -15.03
N ILE A 305 6.78 5.08 -14.42
CA ILE A 305 7.48 6.29 -14.87
C ILE A 305 7.95 6.12 -16.32
N VAL A 306 8.66 5.02 -16.61
CA VAL A 306 9.25 4.76 -17.93
C VAL A 306 8.15 4.62 -18.98
N PHE A 307 7.12 3.83 -18.70
CA PHE A 307 6.02 3.63 -19.65
C PHE A 307 5.26 4.94 -19.93
N MET A 308 5.02 5.74 -18.91
CA MET A 308 4.23 6.96 -19.05
C MET A 308 5.04 8.16 -19.61
N THR A 309 6.36 8.13 -19.51
CA THR A 309 7.20 9.29 -19.86
C THR A 309 8.08 9.04 -21.09
N SER A 310 8.44 7.79 -21.41
CA SER A 310 9.33 7.51 -22.54
C SER A 310 8.61 7.67 -23.89
N PRO A 311 9.26 8.31 -24.88
CA PRO A 311 8.75 8.42 -26.25
C PRO A 311 8.47 7.07 -26.91
N HIS A 312 9.21 6.01 -26.55
CA HIS A 312 9.03 4.67 -27.11
C HIS A 312 7.63 4.10 -26.90
N PHE A 313 6.94 4.53 -25.82
CA PHE A 313 5.60 4.02 -25.45
C PHE A 313 4.47 4.99 -25.81
N THR A 314 4.77 6.13 -26.45
CA THR A 314 3.75 7.06 -26.97
C THR A 314 3.14 6.58 -28.29
N HIS A 315 3.87 5.79 -29.07
CA HIS A 315 3.41 5.33 -30.39
C HIS A 315 2.70 3.97 -30.31
N SER A 316 1.66 3.80 -31.11
CA SER A 316 0.82 2.58 -31.19
C SER A 316 1.56 1.32 -31.65
N GLY A 317 2.75 1.43 -32.21
CA GLY A 317 3.60 0.31 -32.62
C GLY A 317 4.45 -0.31 -31.51
N ASN A 318 4.29 0.11 -30.24
CA ASN A 318 5.04 -0.45 -29.13
C ASN A 318 4.64 -1.89 -28.80
N LYS A 319 5.52 -2.62 -28.11
CA LYS A 319 5.32 -4.04 -27.76
C LYS A 319 4.09 -4.34 -26.90
N PHE A 320 3.56 -3.34 -26.20
CA PHE A 320 2.38 -3.47 -25.33
C PHE A 320 1.07 -3.18 -26.05
N LYS A 321 1.11 -2.66 -27.28
CA LYS A 321 -0.06 -2.31 -28.11
C LYS A 321 -1.01 -1.29 -27.45
N VAL A 322 -0.54 -0.56 -26.46
CA VAL A 322 -1.28 0.51 -25.76
C VAL A 322 -0.35 1.69 -25.60
N THR A 323 -0.84 2.89 -25.79
CA THR A 323 -0.06 4.12 -25.66
C THR A 323 -0.23 4.76 -24.30
N SER A 324 0.78 5.53 -23.87
CA SER A 324 0.69 6.31 -22.63
C SER A 324 -0.44 7.35 -22.67
N THR A 325 -0.73 7.90 -23.86
CA THR A 325 -1.84 8.84 -24.08
C THR A 325 -3.20 8.17 -23.87
N GLU A 326 -3.41 6.98 -24.44
CA GLU A 326 -4.64 6.21 -24.24
C GLU A 326 -4.89 5.91 -22.76
N ILE A 327 -3.86 5.52 -22.02
CA ILE A 327 -4.00 5.27 -20.57
C ILE A 327 -4.37 6.56 -19.82
N ARG A 328 -3.75 7.71 -20.15
CA ARG A 328 -4.09 9.00 -19.53
C ARG A 328 -5.54 9.39 -19.79
N GLN A 329 -6.00 9.24 -21.03
CA GLN A 329 -7.37 9.56 -21.41
C GLN A 329 -8.38 8.62 -20.74
N GLU A 330 -8.15 7.31 -20.75
CA GLU A 330 -9.01 6.32 -20.10
C GLU A 330 -9.08 6.54 -18.58
N LEU A 331 -7.94 6.79 -17.94
CA LEU A 331 -7.85 7.10 -16.52
C LEU A 331 -8.62 8.39 -16.20
N SER A 332 -8.42 9.45 -16.98
CA SER A 332 -9.13 10.72 -16.80
C SER A 332 -10.63 10.54 -16.93
N ALA A 333 -11.10 9.81 -17.95
CA ALA A 333 -12.52 9.55 -18.15
C ALA A 333 -13.16 8.84 -16.95
N LYS A 334 -12.51 7.80 -16.44
CA LYS A 334 -12.99 7.07 -15.24
C LYS A 334 -13.05 7.96 -14.01
N ILE A 335 -12.00 8.78 -13.78
CA ILE A 335 -11.97 9.66 -12.62
C ILE A 335 -13.06 10.73 -12.71
N LEU A 336 -13.22 11.36 -13.88
CA LEU A 336 -14.23 12.39 -14.10
C LEU A 336 -15.64 11.86 -13.84
N ASP A 337 -15.92 10.60 -14.23
CA ASP A 337 -17.20 9.95 -13.93
C ASP A 337 -17.49 9.82 -12.42
N SER A 338 -16.42 9.65 -11.61
CA SER A 338 -16.55 9.53 -10.16
C SER A 338 -16.57 10.88 -9.42
N VAL A 339 -15.95 11.93 -9.99
CA VAL A 339 -15.72 13.21 -9.31
C VAL A 339 -16.72 14.28 -9.71
N ILE A 340 -17.12 14.31 -10.97
CA ILE A 340 -18.02 15.33 -11.53
C ILE A 340 -19.40 14.72 -11.80
N PRO A 341 -20.44 15.10 -11.04
CA PRO A 341 -21.80 14.58 -11.25
C PRO A 341 -22.43 15.06 -12.56
N ASP A 342 -22.12 16.29 -12.98
CA ASP A 342 -22.69 16.92 -14.17
C ASP A 342 -22.07 16.36 -15.46
N GLN A 343 -22.93 15.71 -16.26
CA GLN A 343 -22.51 15.09 -17.53
C GLN A 343 -22.07 16.11 -18.57
N THR A 344 -22.66 17.32 -18.57
CA THR A 344 -22.32 18.36 -19.55
C THR A 344 -20.90 18.92 -19.30
N VAL A 345 -20.54 19.09 -18.03
CA VAL A 345 -19.20 19.50 -17.61
C VAL A 345 -18.19 18.41 -17.92
N ARG A 346 -18.53 17.14 -17.64
CA ARG A 346 -17.65 15.98 -17.96
C ARG A 346 -17.33 15.93 -19.45
N THR A 347 -18.34 16.07 -20.30
CA THR A 347 -18.12 16.03 -21.75
C THR A 347 -17.20 17.15 -22.21
N LYS A 348 -17.41 18.39 -21.73
CA LYS A 348 -16.53 19.51 -22.05
C LYS A 348 -15.07 19.26 -21.60
N VAL A 349 -14.86 18.75 -20.40
CA VAL A 349 -13.51 18.40 -19.91
C VAL A 349 -12.88 17.32 -20.77
N MET A 350 -13.64 16.29 -21.14
CA MET A 350 -13.13 15.21 -21.99
C MET A 350 -12.79 15.67 -23.40
N ASP A 351 -13.58 16.58 -23.98
CA ASP A 351 -13.29 17.17 -25.28
C ASP A 351 -11.94 17.96 -25.25
N GLU A 352 -11.70 18.70 -24.18
CA GLU A 352 -10.41 19.37 -23.98
C GLU A 352 -9.26 18.38 -23.80
N ILE A 353 -9.47 17.28 -23.04
CA ILE A 353 -8.46 16.23 -22.87
C ILE A 353 -8.13 15.53 -24.20
N HIS A 354 -9.13 15.25 -25.04
CA HIS A 354 -8.89 14.64 -26.35
C HIS A 354 -8.16 15.57 -27.35
N ARG A 355 -8.21 16.88 -27.14
CA ARG A 355 -7.45 17.86 -27.92
C ARG A 355 -5.97 17.97 -27.53
N ILE A 356 -5.59 17.36 -26.39
CA ILE A 356 -4.19 17.36 -25.95
C ILE A 356 -3.38 16.51 -26.94
N PRO A 357 -2.37 17.10 -27.62
CA PRO A 357 -1.53 16.37 -28.56
C PRO A 357 -0.74 15.27 -27.85
N GLU A 358 -0.26 14.29 -28.60
CA GLU A 358 0.67 13.29 -28.10
C GLU A 358 1.85 13.97 -27.39
N THR A 359 2.08 13.60 -26.15
CA THR A 359 2.80 14.43 -25.16
C THR A 359 4.29 14.55 -25.42
N PHE A 360 4.87 13.71 -26.30
CA PHE A 360 6.27 13.80 -26.70
C PHE A 360 6.44 13.46 -28.17
N THR A 361 6.83 14.46 -28.97
CA THR A 361 7.47 14.21 -30.26
C THR A 361 8.93 13.85 -30.02
N ALA A 362 9.53 13.05 -30.91
CA ALA A 362 10.97 12.74 -30.85
C ALA A 362 11.85 13.99 -30.73
N LYS A 363 11.40 15.12 -31.30
CA LYS A 363 12.10 16.41 -31.22
C LYS A 363 12.04 17.06 -29.82
N GLU A 364 10.98 16.86 -29.06
CA GLU A 364 10.87 17.42 -27.70
C GLU A 364 11.77 16.67 -26.71
N TRP A 365 12.06 15.40 -26.97
CA TRP A 365 12.99 14.61 -26.16
C TRP A 365 14.46 15.03 -26.33
N GLU A 366 14.80 15.63 -27.48
CA GLU A 366 16.13 16.19 -27.74
C GLU A 366 16.31 17.58 -27.12
N GLN A 367 15.22 18.21 -26.61
CA GLN A 367 15.29 19.53 -26.00
C GLN A 367 16.08 19.50 -24.66
N PRO A 368 16.74 20.61 -24.32
CA PRO A 368 17.40 20.75 -23.03
C PRO A 368 16.46 20.47 -21.88
N LEU A 369 16.95 19.84 -20.81
CA LEU A 369 16.20 19.47 -19.61
C LEU A 369 15.34 20.62 -19.05
N SER A 370 15.81 21.87 -19.19
CA SER A 370 15.10 23.08 -18.75
C SER A 370 13.78 23.36 -19.49
N GLN A 371 13.55 22.69 -20.62
CA GLN A 371 12.37 22.90 -21.46
C GLN A 371 11.39 21.70 -21.43
N GLN A 372 11.76 20.59 -20.82
CA GLN A 372 10.88 19.42 -20.75
C GLN A 372 9.73 19.67 -19.78
N LYS A 373 8.51 19.57 -20.26
CA LYS A 373 7.29 19.73 -19.48
C LYS A 373 6.85 18.39 -18.89
N ASN A 374 6.29 18.42 -17.68
CA ASN A 374 5.64 17.23 -17.11
C ASN A 374 4.44 16.84 -17.99
N PRO A 375 4.39 15.61 -18.53
CA PRO A 375 3.35 15.15 -19.45
C PRO A 375 1.93 15.13 -18.86
N ASP A 376 1.79 15.16 -17.54
CA ASP A 376 0.49 15.17 -16.86
C ASP A 376 -0.07 16.59 -16.67
N THR A 377 0.79 17.61 -16.77
CA THR A 377 0.39 19.03 -16.59
C THR A 377 -0.72 19.48 -17.54
N PRO A 378 -0.72 19.14 -18.84
CA PRO A 378 -1.81 19.51 -19.74
C PRO A 378 -3.17 18.96 -19.30
N TYR A 379 -3.21 17.72 -18.78
CA TYR A 379 -4.43 17.09 -18.28
C TYR A 379 -4.97 17.81 -17.04
N PHE A 380 -4.09 18.19 -16.11
CA PHE A 380 -4.50 18.96 -14.93
C PHE A 380 -4.99 20.35 -15.31
N ASN A 381 -4.35 21.01 -16.27
CA ASN A 381 -4.76 22.33 -16.74
C ASN A 381 -6.11 22.28 -17.46
N ALA A 382 -6.36 21.29 -18.31
CA ALA A 382 -7.64 21.10 -18.98
C ALA A 382 -8.80 20.98 -17.96
N VAL A 383 -8.63 20.16 -16.94
CA VAL A 383 -9.63 19.99 -15.87
C VAL A 383 -9.81 21.28 -15.08
N ARG A 384 -8.72 21.91 -14.63
CA ARG A 384 -8.76 23.13 -13.83
C ARG A 384 -9.43 24.30 -14.57
N ASN A 385 -9.05 24.51 -15.83
CA ASN A 385 -9.56 25.63 -16.62
C ASN A 385 -11.05 25.47 -16.93
N THR A 386 -11.52 24.24 -17.16
CA THR A 386 -12.93 23.96 -17.45
C THR A 386 -13.82 24.05 -16.22
N LEU A 387 -13.32 23.62 -15.05
CA LEU A 387 -14.08 23.67 -13.79
C LEU A 387 -14.18 25.11 -13.23
N GLY A 388 -13.19 25.96 -13.50
CA GLY A 388 -13.11 27.31 -12.93
C GLY A 388 -12.56 27.35 -11.50
N ASP A 389 -12.79 28.47 -10.78
CA ASP A 389 -12.12 28.75 -9.50
C ASP A 389 -13.08 28.85 -8.29
N THR A 390 -14.27 28.25 -8.38
CA THR A 390 -15.19 28.14 -7.24
C THR A 390 -14.67 27.19 -6.16
N PRO A 391 -15.08 27.30 -4.89
CA PRO A 391 -14.66 26.38 -3.83
C PRO A 391 -14.96 24.91 -4.17
N GLU A 392 -16.11 24.64 -4.77
CA GLU A 392 -16.52 23.32 -5.24
C GLU A 392 -15.60 22.80 -6.36
N ALA A 393 -15.32 23.65 -7.36
CA ALA A 393 -14.42 23.32 -8.46
C ALA A 393 -13.00 23.01 -7.96
N ARG A 394 -12.49 23.77 -6.99
CA ARG A 394 -11.19 23.49 -6.36
C ARG A 394 -11.18 22.14 -5.65
N TYR A 395 -12.25 21.79 -4.93
CA TYR A 395 -12.38 20.50 -4.27
C TYR A 395 -12.43 19.34 -5.29
N GLN A 396 -13.24 19.48 -6.35
CA GLN A 396 -13.33 18.49 -7.42
C GLN A 396 -11.98 18.34 -8.15
N PHE A 397 -11.29 19.41 -8.42
CA PHE A 397 -9.95 19.39 -9.01
C PHE A 397 -8.92 18.68 -8.13
N GLN A 398 -8.89 18.96 -6.82
CA GLN A 398 -7.98 18.29 -5.89
C GLN A 398 -8.28 16.79 -5.82
N LYS A 399 -9.55 16.42 -5.78
CA LYS A 399 -9.96 15.01 -5.79
C LYS A 399 -9.57 14.32 -7.08
N TYR A 400 -9.78 14.98 -8.25
CA TYR A 400 -9.32 14.48 -9.54
C TYR A 400 -7.80 14.25 -9.55
N ARG A 401 -7.04 15.24 -9.14
CA ARG A 401 -5.57 15.17 -9.11
C ARG A 401 -5.06 14.05 -8.22
N SER A 402 -5.61 13.92 -7.02
CA SER A 402 -5.22 12.86 -6.07
C SER A 402 -5.51 11.47 -6.64
N LEU A 403 -6.73 11.24 -7.16
CA LEU A 403 -7.09 9.96 -7.76
C LEU A 403 -6.25 9.65 -9.02
N TYR A 404 -5.96 10.66 -9.85
CA TYR A 404 -5.13 10.50 -11.04
C TYR A 404 -3.74 9.98 -10.69
N GLN A 405 -3.10 10.60 -9.71
CA GLN A 405 -1.76 10.20 -9.27
C GLN A 405 -1.77 8.82 -8.61
N GLN A 406 -2.72 8.53 -7.74
CA GLN A 406 -2.82 7.25 -7.04
C GLN A 406 -3.18 6.09 -7.99
N MET A 407 -4.08 6.32 -8.94
CA MET A 407 -4.58 5.26 -9.83
C MET A 407 -3.76 5.11 -11.11
N MET A 408 -2.69 5.88 -11.28
CA MET A 408 -1.79 5.74 -12.43
C MET A 408 -1.16 4.34 -12.48
N MET A 409 -0.58 3.89 -11.37
CA MET A 409 0.08 2.58 -11.31
C MET A 409 -0.90 1.41 -11.59
N PRO A 410 -2.07 1.29 -10.94
CA PRO A 410 -3.04 0.25 -11.27
C PRO A 410 -3.45 0.24 -12.74
N SER A 411 -3.68 1.42 -13.32
CA SER A 411 -4.12 1.57 -14.72
C SER A 411 -3.02 1.12 -15.70
N VAL A 412 -1.78 1.51 -15.46
CA VAL A 412 -0.63 1.12 -16.29
C VAL A 412 -0.38 -0.39 -16.18
N VAL A 413 -0.31 -0.91 -14.97
CA VAL A 413 -0.02 -2.34 -14.72
C VAL A 413 -1.10 -3.24 -15.32
N SER A 414 -2.38 -2.83 -15.26
CA SER A 414 -3.49 -3.58 -15.84
C SER A 414 -3.39 -3.76 -17.36
N LYS A 415 -2.65 -2.89 -18.05
CA LYS A 415 -2.47 -2.92 -19.51
C LYS A 415 -1.14 -3.56 -19.95
N ILE A 416 -0.10 -3.47 -19.11
CA ILE A 416 1.24 -3.96 -19.44
C ILE A 416 1.40 -5.44 -19.09
N PHE A 417 0.77 -5.91 -18.03
CA PHE A 417 0.96 -7.29 -17.58
C PHE A 417 0.20 -8.29 -18.48
N PRO A 418 0.86 -9.40 -18.87
CA PRO A 418 0.22 -10.45 -19.65
C PRO A 418 -0.77 -11.25 -18.79
N VAL A 419 -1.59 -12.04 -19.49
CA VAL A 419 -2.49 -13.02 -18.87
C VAL A 419 -1.71 -13.96 -17.93
N GLY A 420 -2.26 -14.29 -16.78
CA GLY A 420 -1.63 -15.02 -15.69
C GLY A 420 -0.90 -14.11 -14.72
N MET A 421 -0.12 -13.15 -15.19
CA MET A 421 0.56 -12.18 -14.32
C MET A 421 -0.42 -11.13 -13.78
N LEU A 422 -1.48 -10.79 -14.54
CA LEU A 422 -2.60 -10.01 -14.05
C LEU A 422 -3.26 -10.69 -12.84
N GLY A 423 -3.48 -12.01 -12.93
CA GLY A 423 -4.02 -12.80 -11.82
C GLY A 423 -3.10 -12.84 -10.62
N LEU A 424 -1.80 -13.06 -10.83
CA LEU A 424 -0.79 -13.09 -9.77
C LEU A 424 -0.69 -11.75 -9.03
N PHE A 425 -0.69 -10.63 -9.75
CA PHE A 425 -0.65 -9.30 -9.14
C PHE A 425 -1.95 -8.98 -8.39
N CYS A 426 -3.11 -9.35 -8.95
CA CYS A 426 -4.38 -9.23 -8.25
C CYS A 426 -4.41 -10.04 -6.95
N LEU A 427 -3.98 -11.30 -7.00
CA LEU A 427 -3.84 -12.17 -5.82
C LEU A 427 -2.92 -11.52 -4.77
N LEU A 428 -1.76 -11.03 -5.19
CA LEU A 428 -0.84 -10.33 -4.30
C LEU A 428 -1.53 -9.16 -3.59
N MET A 429 -2.24 -8.31 -4.32
CA MET A 429 -2.93 -7.15 -3.75
C MET A 429 -4.05 -7.55 -2.78
N ILE A 430 -4.80 -8.61 -3.07
CA ILE A 430 -5.81 -9.14 -2.15
C ILE A 430 -5.14 -9.69 -0.88
N MET A 431 -4.05 -10.43 -1.00
CA MET A 431 -3.32 -10.94 0.16
C MET A 431 -2.75 -9.83 1.03
N LEU A 432 -2.16 -8.79 0.43
CA LEU A 432 -1.64 -7.63 1.15
C LEU A 432 -2.73 -6.83 1.87
N LEU A 433 -3.92 -6.74 1.28
CA LEU A 433 -5.07 -6.13 1.91
C LEU A 433 -5.52 -6.93 3.13
N ILE A 434 -5.74 -8.22 2.96
CA ILE A 434 -6.22 -9.10 4.03
C ILE A 434 -5.26 -9.07 5.22
N SER A 435 -3.96 -9.29 5.00
CA SER A 435 -2.95 -9.34 6.07
C SER A 435 -2.83 -8.04 6.87
N SER A 436 -3.10 -6.89 6.24
CA SER A 436 -3.08 -5.61 6.95
C SER A 436 -4.39 -5.35 7.70
N ASP A 437 -5.53 -5.64 7.09
CA ASP A 437 -6.84 -5.29 7.64
C ASP A 437 -7.25 -6.26 8.76
N ASP A 438 -7.03 -7.57 8.59
CA ASP A 438 -7.35 -8.57 9.60
C ASP A 438 -6.56 -8.34 10.90
N SER A 439 -5.27 -8.07 10.80
CA SER A 439 -4.42 -7.76 11.95
C SER A 439 -4.88 -6.50 12.67
N ARG A 440 -5.25 -5.43 11.95
CA ARG A 440 -5.74 -4.17 12.55
C ARG A 440 -7.10 -4.32 13.21
N ILE A 441 -8.04 -5.01 12.55
CA ILE A 441 -9.38 -5.30 13.12
C ILE A 441 -9.23 -6.13 14.39
N PHE A 442 -8.37 -7.16 14.35
CA PHE A 442 -8.09 -7.99 15.51
C PHE A 442 -7.50 -7.18 16.68
N ASN A 443 -6.54 -6.29 16.38
CA ASN A 443 -5.88 -5.47 17.39
C ASN A 443 -6.84 -4.47 18.02
N ALA A 444 -7.66 -3.78 17.22
CA ALA A 444 -8.67 -2.85 17.72
C ALA A 444 -9.69 -3.55 18.61
N SER A 445 -10.24 -4.69 18.15
CA SER A 445 -11.26 -5.45 18.88
C SER A 445 -10.70 -6.09 20.16
N SER A 446 -9.49 -6.65 20.13
CA SER A 446 -8.83 -7.23 21.29
C SER A 446 -8.46 -6.19 22.34
N THR A 447 -7.96 -5.01 21.93
CA THR A 447 -7.67 -3.89 22.83
C THR A 447 -8.94 -3.36 23.49
N LEU A 448 -10.00 -3.14 22.69
CA LEU A 448 -11.29 -2.69 23.22
C LEU A 448 -11.84 -3.68 24.26
N MET A 449 -11.82 -4.96 23.95
CA MET A 449 -12.37 -6.00 24.87
C MET A 449 -11.54 -6.13 26.14
N GLN A 450 -10.21 -6.23 26.03
CA GLN A 450 -9.34 -6.50 27.18
C GLN A 450 -9.10 -5.29 28.07
N ASP A 451 -8.93 -4.12 27.45
CA ASP A 451 -8.45 -2.94 28.17
C ASP A 451 -9.54 -1.92 28.48
N VAL A 452 -10.73 -2.03 27.84
CA VAL A 452 -11.87 -1.17 28.11
C VAL A 452 -13.03 -1.97 28.73
N VAL A 453 -13.55 -2.96 28.01
CA VAL A 453 -14.77 -3.67 28.45
C VAL A 453 -14.51 -4.48 29.72
N LEU A 454 -13.53 -5.38 29.73
CA LEU A 454 -13.27 -6.23 30.90
C LEU A 454 -12.91 -5.47 32.17
N PRO A 455 -12.09 -4.39 32.17
CA PRO A 455 -11.80 -3.62 33.37
C PRO A 455 -12.97 -2.80 33.92
N LEU A 456 -13.93 -2.41 33.06
CA LEU A 456 -15.12 -1.66 33.46
C LEU A 456 -16.22 -2.56 34.05
N PHE A 457 -16.28 -3.82 33.63
CA PHE A 457 -17.31 -4.78 34.07
C PHE A 457 -16.81 -5.79 35.14
N LYS A 458 -15.55 -5.69 35.56
CA LYS A 458 -14.97 -6.38 36.72
C LYS A 458 -14.74 -5.42 37.88
#